data_0f66d5d5fa84200fa13102ee73872a47
#
_entry.id   0f66d5d5fa84200fa13102ee73872a47
#
_cell.length_a   1.000
_cell.length_b   1.000
_cell.length_c   1.000
_cell.angle_alpha   90.00
_cell.angle_beta   90.00
_cell.angle_gamma   90.00
#
_symmetry.space_group_name_H-M   'P 1'
#
loop_
_entity.id
_entity.type
_entity.pdbx_description
1 polymer ?
#
loop_
_entity_poly.entity_id
_entity_poly.type
_entity_poly.pdbx_seq_one_letter_code
_entity_poly.pdbx_strand_id
1 'polypeptide(L)'
;RGTHIVLDKSFLIGNTAIMIPHTKDGRVLFAVPWHDKLLIGTTDVEVKEYNLDTVSTDEEIDFLLNHTAQYLAKDPTRKDIKSIFSGLRPLVKNKTAENSFEISREHQIEISENGLISILGGKWTTYRKMAKDVVNKASTYAGLPRVKSYTHELQLNGYHLNSKIFDDLSIYGSDALEIKKMCDDNTDLEEKLHKEYPIIKAQIVFAVRNEKAKTIEDFLARRTRLLFLDAKISLDVASIVAEIMAKELKKNEDWIQEQLISF
;
A
#
# COMPACT_ATOMS: atom_id res chain seq x y z
N ARG A 1 8.49 13.12 -5.21
CA ARG A 1 7.14 12.75 -4.74
C ARG A 1 6.32 12.20 -5.88
N GLY A 2 5.55 11.13 -5.62
CA GLY A 2 4.57 10.59 -6.55
C GLY A 2 3.20 10.54 -5.91
N THR A 3 2.20 11.10 -6.59
CA THR A 3 0.80 11.21 -6.12
C THR A 3 -0.10 10.29 -6.92
N HIS A 4 -1.07 9.68 -6.23
CA HIS A 4 -2.15 8.89 -6.82
C HIS A 4 -3.50 9.43 -6.34
N ILE A 5 -4.50 9.29 -7.21
CA ILE A 5 -5.91 9.50 -6.87
C ILE A 5 -6.69 8.21 -7.08
N VAL A 6 -7.76 8.05 -6.34
CA VAL A 6 -8.67 6.91 -6.46
C VAL A 6 -10.05 7.42 -6.81
N LEU A 7 -10.63 6.84 -7.86
CA LEU A 7 -11.98 7.10 -8.33
C LEU A 7 -12.85 5.86 -8.20
N ASP A 8 -14.14 6.03 -8.39
CA ASP A 8 -15.07 4.91 -8.53
C ASP A 8 -14.75 4.09 -9.79
N LYS A 9 -14.97 2.77 -9.72
CA LYS A 9 -14.72 1.85 -10.84
C LYS A 9 -15.51 2.19 -12.10
N SER A 10 -16.67 2.86 -11.97
CA SER A 10 -17.52 3.26 -13.10
C SER A 10 -16.87 4.23 -14.08
N PHE A 11 -15.74 4.84 -13.70
CA PHE A 11 -14.96 5.68 -14.63
C PHE A 11 -14.19 4.87 -15.67
N LEU A 12 -14.02 3.55 -15.48
CA LEU A 12 -13.31 2.67 -16.42
C LEU A 12 -14.24 1.55 -16.92
N ILE A 13 -14.39 1.45 -18.24
CA ILE A 13 -15.12 0.35 -18.86
C ILE A 13 -14.25 -0.92 -18.84
N GLY A 14 -14.78 -2.00 -18.27
CA GLY A 14 -14.07 -3.28 -18.18
C GLY A 14 -13.06 -3.37 -17.02
N ASN A 15 -12.18 -4.36 -17.06
CA ASN A 15 -11.22 -4.68 -16.00
C ASN A 15 -9.75 -4.63 -16.45
N THR A 16 -9.49 -4.05 -17.61
CA THR A 16 -8.13 -3.92 -18.15
C THR A 16 -7.53 -2.58 -17.74
N ALA A 17 -6.31 -2.61 -17.22
CA ALA A 17 -5.57 -1.40 -16.92
C ALA A 17 -5.25 -0.63 -18.21
N ILE A 18 -5.31 0.69 -18.14
CA ILE A 18 -4.90 1.58 -19.22
C ILE A 18 -3.52 2.15 -18.86
N MET A 19 -2.59 2.05 -19.80
CA MET A 19 -1.33 2.79 -19.79
C MET A 19 -1.44 3.98 -20.74
N ILE A 20 -1.25 5.18 -20.24
CA ILE A 20 -1.23 6.42 -21.01
C ILE A 20 0.24 6.76 -21.29
N PRO A 21 0.74 6.51 -22.50
CA PRO A 21 2.19 6.51 -22.78
C PRO A 21 2.77 7.92 -22.90
N HIS A 22 1.95 8.91 -23.20
CA HIS A 22 2.42 10.27 -23.46
C HIS A 22 1.56 11.29 -22.72
N THR A 23 2.14 11.86 -21.67
CA THR A 23 1.68 13.12 -21.11
C THR A 23 2.45 14.28 -21.73
N LYS A 24 1.98 15.52 -21.56
CA LYS A 24 2.66 16.71 -22.11
C LYS A 24 4.11 16.86 -21.65
N ASP A 25 4.47 16.25 -20.54
CA ASP A 25 5.80 16.28 -19.92
C ASP A 25 6.59 14.97 -20.07
N GLY A 26 6.11 14.04 -20.90
CA GLY A 26 6.79 12.78 -21.21
C GLY A 26 6.62 11.67 -20.17
N ARG A 27 5.84 11.89 -19.10
CA ARG A 27 5.56 10.87 -18.09
C ARG A 27 4.54 9.85 -18.57
N VAL A 28 4.60 8.66 -18.00
CA VAL A 28 3.62 7.58 -18.20
C VAL A 28 2.65 7.58 -17.04
N LEU A 29 1.35 7.63 -17.33
CA LEU A 29 0.29 7.46 -16.35
C LEU A 29 -0.37 6.09 -16.50
N PHE A 30 -0.92 5.62 -15.42
CA PHE A 30 -1.73 4.40 -15.38
C PHE A 30 -3.10 4.70 -14.78
N ALA A 31 -4.12 4.05 -15.33
CA ALA A 31 -5.44 3.92 -14.73
C ALA A 31 -5.70 2.41 -14.52
N VAL A 32 -5.68 1.96 -13.27
CA VAL A 32 -5.64 0.54 -12.91
C VAL A 32 -6.85 0.18 -12.07
N PRO A 33 -7.67 -0.82 -12.49
CA PRO A 33 -8.69 -1.41 -11.63
C PRO A 33 -8.04 -1.99 -10.36
N TRP A 34 -8.53 -1.58 -9.19
CA TRP A 34 -7.97 -1.98 -7.92
C TRP A 34 -9.05 -2.02 -6.83
N HIS A 35 -9.37 -3.22 -6.30
CA HIS A 35 -10.40 -3.42 -5.26
C HIS A 35 -11.72 -2.69 -5.54
N ASP A 36 -12.30 -2.90 -6.73
CA ASP A 36 -13.53 -2.25 -7.19
C ASP A 36 -13.49 -0.71 -7.24
N LYS A 37 -12.31 -0.16 -7.29
CA LYS A 37 -12.01 1.24 -7.54
C LYS A 37 -11.09 1.38 -8.76
N LEU A 38 -10.82 2.60 -9.13
CA LEU A 38 -9.89 2.97 -10.19
C LEU A 38 -8.75 3.78 -9.59
N LEU A 39 -7.55 3.19 -9.56
CA LEU A 39 -6.33 3.86 -9.16
C LEU A 39 -5.69 4.58 -10.35
N ILE A 40 -5.46 5.87 -10.20
CA ILE A 40 -4.82 6.71 -11.23
C ILE A 40 -3.52 7.30 -10.68
N GLY A 41 -2.46 7.19 -11.43
CA GLY A 41 -1.15 7.75 -11.07
C GLY A 41 -0.06 7.30 -12.05
N THR A 42 1.07 7.88 -11.94
CA THR A 42 1.56 8.68 -10.82
C THR A 42 2.16 9.99 -11.33
N THR A 43 2.18 11.01 -10.49
CA THR A 43 3.05 12.18 -10.72
C THR A 43 4.51 11.86 -10.42
N ASP A 44 5.42 12.73 -10.80
CA ASP A 44 6.83 12.66 -10.41
C ASP A 44 7.35 14.09 -10.23
N VAL A 45 7.41 14.53 -8.98
CA VAL A 45 7.78 15.89 -8.60
C VAL A 45 8.98 15.85 -7.66
N GLU A 46 10.03 16.55 -8.02
CA GLU A 46 11.18 16.75 -7.11
C GLU A 46 10.75 17.57 -5.90
N VAL A 47 11.13 17.13 -4.71
CA VAL A 47 10.85 17.83 -3.46
C VAL A 47 12.15 18.12 -2.72
N LYS A 48 12.20 19.28 -2.07
CA LYS A 48 13.37 19.72 -1.30
C LYS A 48 13.26 19.37 0.19
N GLU A 49 12.02 19.26 0.67
CA GLU A 49 11.72 18.91 2.07
C GLU A 49 11.15 17.49 2.13
N TYR A 50 11.65 16.72 3.10
CA TYR A 50 11.32 15.31 3.25
C TYR A 50 10.53 15.13 4.54
N ASN A 51 9.20 15.09 4.42
CA ASN A 51 8.30 14.81 5.52
C ASN A 51 7.84 13.35 5.46
N LEU A 52 7.56 12.75 6.63
CA LEU A 52 6.98 11.41 6.71
C LEU A 52 5.61 11.36 6.02
N ASP A 53 4.79 12.38 6.28
CA ASP A 53 3.48 12.53 5.69
C ASP A 53 3.55 13.52 4.51
N THR A 54 3.80 12.97 3.35
CA THR A 54 3.91 13.74 2.12
C THR A 54 2.53 14.02 1.54
N VAL A 55 2.20 15.30 1.40
CA VAL A 55 0.93 15.76 0.85
C VAL A 55 1.08 16.13 -0.62
N SER A 56 0.09 15.76 -1.46
CA SER A 56 -0.03 16.19 -2.86
C SER A 56 -0.31 17.69 -2.97
N THR A 57 0.05 18.29 -4.09
CA THR A 57 -0.38 19.65 -4.43
C THR A 57 -1.61 19.64 -5.33
N ASP A 58 -2.31 20.77 -5.41
CA ASP A 58 -3.46 20.94 -6.30
C ASP A 58 -3.08 20.73 -7.76
N GLU A 59 -1.89 21.18 -8.17
CA GLU A 59 -1.37 20.99 -9.52
C GLU A 59 -1.16 19.53 -9.87
N GLU A 60 -0.73 18.70 -8.91
CA GLU A 60 -0.59 17.26 -9.12
C GLU A 60 -1.94 16.57 -9.31
N ILE A 61 -2.94 16.97 -8.52
CA ILE A 61 -4.31 16.45 -8.63
C ILE A 61 -4.91 16.83 -9.99
N ASP A 62 -4.83 18.10 -10.36
CA ASP A 62 -5.36 18.61 -11.64
C ASP A 62 -4.64 17.99 -12.84
N PHE A 63 -3.32 17.76 -12.72
CA PHE A 63 -2.55 17.02 -13.72
C PHE A 63 -3.12 15.61 -13.95
N LEU A 64 -3.38 14.86 -12.87
CA LEU A 64 -3.92 13.50 -12.97
C LEU A 64 -5.33 13.49 -13.57
N LEU A 65 -6.22 14.39 -13.13
CA LEU A 65 -7.59 14.48 -13.64
C LEU A 65 -7.60 14.84 -15.14
N ASN A 66 -6.87 15.89 -15.54
CA ASN A 66 -6.88 16.39 -16.90
C ASN A 66 -6.27 15.42 -17.93
N HIS A 67 -5.20 14.70 -17.55
CA HIS A 67 -4.54 13.78 -18.48
C HIS A 67 -5.27 12.44 -18.61
N THR A 68 -6.10 12.06 -17.64
CA THR A 68 -6.86 10.81 -17.69
C THR A 68 -8.25 10.97 -18.29
N ALA A 69 -8.84 12.16 -18.25
CA ALA A 69 -10.21 12.42 -18.71
C ALA A 69 -10.50 11.83 -20.10
N GLN A 70 -9.63 12.07 -21.07
CA GLN A 70 -9.81 11.59 -22.44
C GLN A 70 -9.75 10.07 -22.64
N TYR A 71 -9.35 9.31 -21.63
CA TYR A 71 -9.24 7.84 -21.65
C TYR A 71 -10.29 7.14 -20.79
N LEU A 72 -11.07 7.90 -20.04
CA LEU A 72 -12.10 7.39 -19.16
C LEU A 72 -13.49 7.47 -19.78
N ALA A 73 -14.44 6.74 -19.23
CA ALA A 73 -15.83 6.70 -19.73
C ALA A 73 -16.56 8.04 -19.54
N LYS A 74 -16.10 8.86 -18.59
CA LYS A 74 -16.61 10.21 -18.30
C LYS A 74 -15.48 11.02 -17.68
N ASP A 75 -15.57 12.35 -17.81
CA ASP A 75 -14.56 13.25 -17.26
C ASP A 75 -14.64 13.28 -15.72
N PRO A 76 -13.54 12.97 -15.03
CA PRO A 76 -13.50 13.01 -13.58
C PRO A 76 -13.32 14.45 -13.07
N THR A 77 -13.92 14.73 -11.93
CA THR A 77 -13.76 15.99 -11.19
C THR A 77 -13.17 15.74 -9.81
N ARG A 78 -12.73 16.79 -9.12
CA ARG A 78 -12.25 16.67 -7.73
C ARG A 78 -13.28 16.05 -6.77
N LYS A 79 -14.59 16.22 -7.05
CA LYS A 79 -15.67 15.65 -6.22
C LYS A 79 -15.80 14.13 -6.35
N ASP A 80 -15.26 13.57 -7.44
CA ASP A 80 -15.30 12.14 -7.70
C ASP A 80 -14.14 11.40 -7.02
N ILE A 81 -13.17 12.14 -6.47
CA ILE A 81 -12.01 11.56 -5.80
C ILE A 81 -12.44 10.95 -4.46
N LYS A 82 -12.17 9.66 -4.31
CA LYS A 82 -12.43 8.87 -3.10
C LYS A 82 -11.29 8.97 -2.09
N SER A 83 -10.05 8.97 -2.61
CA SER A 83 -8.84 9.07 -1.81
C SER A 83 -7.69 9.66 -2.62
N ILE A 84 -6.76 10.33 -1.94
CA ILE A 84 -5.52 10.86 -2.48
C ILE A 84 -4.39 10.39 -1.58
N PHE A 85 -3.32 9.89 -2.17
CA PHE A 85 -2.13 9.56 -1.40
C PHE A 85 -0.85 9.83 -2.18
N SER A 86 0.18 10.19 -1.44
CA SER A 86 1.49 10.52 -1.98
C SER A 86 2.58 9.78 -1.23
N GLY A 87 3.70 9.57 -1.90
CA GLY A 87 4.88 8.97 -1.30
C GLY A 87 6.17 9.51 -1.91
N LEU A 88 7.25 9.42 -1.15
CA LEU A 88 8.59 9.76 -1.62
C LEU A 88 9.27 8.53 -2.23
N ARG A 89 9.92 8.72 -3.37
CA ARG A 89 10.80 7.71 -3.96
C ARG A 89 12.25 8.01 -3.56
N PRO A 90 12.90 7.13 -2.80
CA PRO A 90 14.33 7.27 -2.52
C PRO A 90 15.13 6.86 -3.76
N LEU A 91 15.40 7.81 -4.64
CA LEU A 91 16.17 7.59 -5.86
C LEU A 91 17.66 7.72 -5.52
N VAL A 92 18.48 6.81 -6.07
CA VAL A 92 19.93 6.90 -5.94
C VAL A 92 20.44 7.91 -6.96
N LYS A 93 21.05 9.01 -6.48
CA LYS A 93 21.57 10.05 -7.34
C LYS A 93 22.66 9.49 -8.25
N ASN A 94 22.42 9.55 -9.56
CA ASN A 94 23.45 9.22 -10.55
C ASN A 94 24.14 10.52 -11.00
N LYS A 95 25.46 10.53 -11.06
CA LYS A 95 26.25 11.72 -11.41
C LYS A 95 25.96 12.30 -12.82
N THR A 96 25.31 11.50 -13.68
CA THR A 96 25.03 11.84 -15.08
C THR A 96 23.56 12.09 -15.40
N ALA A 97 22.64 11.87 -14.45
CA ALA A 97 21.21 12.07 -14.69
C ALA A 97 20.82 13.54 -14.45
N GLU A 98 20.24 14.19 -15.47
CA GLU A 98 19.75 15.56 -15.39
C GLU A 98 18.34 15.64 -14.76
N ASN A 99 17.53 14.58 -14.88
CA ASN A 99 16.16 14.52 -14.41
C ASN A 99 15.89 13.25 -13.58
N SER A 100 14.91 13.32 -12.66
CA SER A 100 14.52 12.21 -11.77
C SER A 100 14.05 10.96 -12.52
N PHE A 101 13.42 11.08 -13.69
CA PHE A 101 12.97 9.95 -14.50
C PHE A 101 14.09 9.22 -15.26
N GLU A 102 15.26 9.84 -15.44
CA GLU A 102 16.46 9.23 -16.01
C GLU A 102 17.27 8.43 -14.99
N ILE A 103 16.99 8.62 -13.69
CA ILE A 103 17.69 7.92 -12.63
C ILE A 103 17.30 6.44 -12.66
N SER A 104 18.32 5.58 -12.73
CA SER A 104 18.14 4.13 -12.68
C SER A 104 17.35 3.71 -11.43
N ARG A 105 16.34 2.87 -11.65
CA ARG A 105 15.56 2.24 -10.57
C ARG A 105 16.10 0.86 -10.21
N GLU A 106 17.33 0.58 -10.58
CA GLU A 106 18.05 -0.61 -10.12
C GLU A 106 18.57 -0.39 -8.70
N HIS A 107 18.69 -1.48 -7.94
CA HIS A 107 19.29 -1.40 -6.63
C HIS A 107 20.82 -1.36 -6.71
N GLN A 108 21.44 -0.67 -5.77
CA GLN A 108 22.88 -0.62 -5.59
C GLN A 108 23.25 -1.18 -4.22
N ILE A 109 24.39 -1.87 -4.15
CA ILE A 109 24.91 -2.43 -2.90
C ILE A 109 26.29 -1.81 -2.64
N GLU A 110 26.40 -1.06 -1.55
CA GLU A 110 27.59 -0.37 -1.12
C GLU A 110 28.15 -1.02 0.16
N ILE A 111 29.46 -1.04 0.29
CA ILE A 111 30.15 -1.46 1.49
C ILE A 111 31.02 -0.28 1.93
N SER A 112 30.75 0.27 3.10
CA SER A 112 31.52 1.37 3.67
C SER A 112 32.87 0.88 4.23
N GLU A 113 33.78 1.81 4.52
CA GLU A 113 35.11 1.50 5.07
C GLU A 113 35.05 0.72 6.38
N ASN A 114 34.03 0.97 7.21
CA ASN A 114 33.80 0.27 8.46
C ASN A 114 33.02 -1.04 8.32
N GLY A 115 32.76 -1.50 7.09
CA GLY A 115 32.10 -2.78 6.79
C GLY A 115 30.58 -2.77 6.82
N LEU A 116 29.92 -1.61 6.95
CA LEU A 116 28.46 -1.52 6.82
C LEU A 116 28.05 -1.78 5.36
N ILE A 117 27.14 -2.74 5.16
CA ILE A 117 26.60 -3.09 3.86
C ILE A 117 25.22 -2.45 3.70
N SER A 118 25.09 -1.56 2.73
CA SER A 118 23.86 -0.84 2.43
C SER A 118 23.31 -1.26 1.09
N ILE A 119 21.97 -1.42 1.00
CA ILE A 119 21.26 -1.59 -0.26
C ILE A 119 20.36 -0.37 -0.48
N LEU A 120 20.46 0.24 -1.65
CA LEU A 120 19.83 1.51 -2.00
C LEU A 120 19.03 1.36 -3.29
N GLY A 121 17.95 2.14 -3.44
CA GLY A 121 17.12 2.14 -4.65
C GLY A 121 16.29 0.87 -4.82
N GLY A 122 16.11 0.45 -6.07
CA GLY A 122 15.32 -0.74 -6.43
C GLY A 122 13.82 -0.48 -6.53
N LYS A 123 13.05 -1.56 -6.58
CA LYS A 123 11.58 -1.54 -6.68
C LYS A 123 10.98 -2.56 -5.72
N TRP A 124 9.79 -2.28 -5.21
CA TRP A 124 9.05 -3.23 -4.39
C TRP A 124 8.85 -4.59 -5.08
N THR A 125 8.60 -4.59 -6.37
CA THR A 125 8.40 -5.82 -7.17
C THR A 125 9.67 -6.68 -7.30
N THR A 126 10.85 -6.13 -7.01
CA THR A 126 12.14 -6.83 -7.06
C THR A 126 12.74 -7.12 -5.69
N TYR A 127 11.99 -6.90 -4.59
CA TYR A 127 12.48 -7.00 -3.21
C TYR A 127 13.19 -8.34 -2.91
N ARG A 128 12.67 -9.48 -3.41
CA ARG A 128 13.27 -10.79 -3.19
C ARG A 128 14.63 -10.93 -3.90
N LYS A 129 14.76 -10.37 -5.11
CA LYS A 129 16.03 -10.32 -5.84
C LYS A 129 17.02 -9.41 -5.11
N MET A 130 16.59 -8.25 -4.64
CA MET A 130 17.39 -7.32 -3.85
C MET A 130 17.92 -8.00 -2.59
N ALA A 131 17.05 -8.66 -1.82
CA ALA A 131 17.43 -9.39 -0.62
C ALA A 131 18.49 -10.50 -0.94
N LYS A 132 18.26 -11.28 -2.00
CA LYS A 132 19.22 -12.31 -2.45
C LYS A 132 20.58 -11.71 -2.77
N ASP A 133 20.63 -10.60 -3.48
CA ASP A 133 21.88 -9.99 -3.94
C ASP A 133 22.66 -9.40 -2.76
N VAL A 134 21.99 -8.69 -1.83
CA VAL A 134 22.66 -8.12 -0.66
C VAL A 134 23.16 -9.22 0.30
N VAL A 135 22.39 -10.28 0.52
CA VAL A 135 22.83 -11.42 1.35
C VAL A 135 24.02 -12.14 0.73
N ASN A 136 24.01 -12.38 -0.59
CA ASN A 136 25.14 -12.96 -1.29
C ASN A 136 26.40 -12.08 -1.18
N LYS A 137 26.26 -10.75 -1.31
CA LYS A 137 27.36 -9.80 -1.16
C LYS A 137 27.91 -9.81 0.26
N ALA A 138 27.03 -9.82 1.26
CA ALA A 138 27.38 -9.88 2.68
C ALA A 138 28.10 -11.19 3.02
N SER A 139 27.62 -12.33 2.55
CA SER A 139 28.27 -13.64 2.74
C SER A 139 29.69 -13.66 2.15
N THR A 140 29.84 -13.11 0.94
CA THR A 140 31.16 -13.03 0.30
C THR A 140 32.11 -12.12 1.09
N TYR A 141 31.62 -10.95 1.55
CA TYR A 141 32.42 -10.00 2.34
C TYR A 141 32.85 -10.59 3.69
N ALA A 142 31.96 -11.36 4.32
CA ALA A 142 32.25 -12.02 5.61
C ALA A 142 33.02 -13.34 5.48
N GLY A 143 33.40 -13.75 4.28
CA GLY A 143 34.11 -15.03 4.06
C GLY A 143 33.26 -16.28 4.34
N LEU A 144 31.93 -16.15 4.33
CA LEU A 144 31.02 -17.27 4.59
C LEU A 144 30.81 -18.13 3.35
N PRO A 145 30.52 -19.43 3.51
CA PRO A 145 30.21 -20.33 2.39
C PRO A 145 29.01 -19.80 1.58
N ARG A 146 29.09 -19.89 0.26
CA ARG A 146 27.98 -19.51 -0.61
C ARG A 146 26.89 -20.58 -0.56
N VAL A 147 25.70 -20.20 -0.11
CA VAL A 147 24.52 -21.07 -0.06
C VAL A 147 23.51 -20.64 -1.12
N LYS A 148 22.92 -21.61 -1.83
CA LYS A 148 21.88 -21.33 -2.82
C LYS A 148 20.61 -20.86 -2.12
N SER A 149 20.08 -19.70 -2.54
CA SER A 149 18.80 -19.20 -2.03
C SER A 149 17.66 -20.11 -2.49
N TYR A 150 16.76 -20.45 -1.56
CA TYR A 150 15.52 -21.21 -1.81
C TYR A 150 14.26 -20.34 -1.69
N THR A 151 14.41 -19.04 -1.48
CA THR A 151 13.28 -18.12 -1.23
C THR A 151 12.28 -18.02 -2.39
N HIS A 152 12.62 -18.51 -3.58
CA HIS A 152 11.69 -18.58 -4.72
C HIS A 152 10.64 -19.69 -4.60
N GLU A 153 10.90 -20.69 -3.75
CA GLU A 153 10.01 -21.82 -3.45
C GLU A 153 9.34 -21.69 -2.08
N LEU A 154 9.77 -20.68 -1.29
CA LEU A 154 9.24 -20.46 0.05
C LEU A 154 7.81 -19.97 -0.01
N GLN A 155 6.89 -20.74 0.57
CA GLN A 155 5.50 -20.29 0.76
C GLN A 155 5.46 -19.23 1.86
N LEU A 156 4.78 -18.12 1.58
CA LEU A 156 4.55 -17.06 2.56
C LEU A 156 3.52 -17.53 3.60
N ASN A 157 3.57 -16.94 4.80
CA ASN A 157 2.53 -17.16 5.80
C ASN A 157 1.16 -16.80 5.22
N GLY A 158 0.13 -17.56 5.56
CA GLY A 158 -1.20 -17.39 5.00
C GLY A 158 -1.37 -17.96 3.58
N TYR A 159 -0.35 -18.58 2.96
CA TYR A 159 -0.50 -19.17 1.64
C TYR A 159 -1.61 -20.24 1.62
N HIS A 160 -2.48 -20.14 0.61
CA HIS A 160 -3.50 -21.14 0.33
C HIS A 160 -3.64 -21.34 -1.18
N LEU A 161 -3.64 -22.60 -1.64
CA LEU A 161 -3.67 -22.92 -3.07
C LEU A 161 -4.92 -22.38 -3.78
N ASN A 162 -6.06 -22.39 -3.09
CA ASN A 162 -7.34 -21.90 -3.59
C ASN A 162 -8.00 -20.96 -2.56
N SER A 163 -7.40 -19.78 -2.36
CA SER A 163 -7.91 -18.80 -1.40
C SER A 163 -9.30 -18.24 -1.77
N LYS A 164 -9.72 -18.35 -3.05
CA LYS A 164 -11.03 -17.88 -3.52
C LYS A 164 -12.22 -18.55 -2.81
N ILE A 165 -12.03 -19.72 -2.21
CA ILE A 165 -13.07 -20.39 -1.40
C ILE A 165 -13.45 -19.62 -0.13
N PHE A 166 -12.67 -18.60 0.22
CA PHE A 166 -12.92 -17.75 1.39
C PHE A 166 -13.62 -16.43 1.03
N ASP A 167 -14.06 -16.26 -0.22
CA ASP A 167 -14.80 -15.08 -0.71
C ASP A 167 -14.13 -13.76 -0.30
N ASP A 168 -14.81 -12.91 0.47
CA ASP A 168 -14.33 -11.61 0.95
C ASP A 168 -13.06 -11.72 1.81
N LEU A 169 -12.81 -12.88 2.43
CA LEU A 169 -11.60 -13.15 3.22
C LEU A 169 -10.46 -13.78 2.38
N SER A 170 -10.61 -13.89 1.08
CA SER A 170 -9.62 -14.54 0.20
C SER A 170 -8.21 -13.96 0.28
N ILE A 171 -8.08 -12.69 0.63
CA ILE A 171 -6.78 -12.01 0.82
C ILE A 171 -5.97 -12.55 2.00
N TYR A 172 -6.63 -13.18 2.98
CA TYR A 172 -5.99 -13.79 4.15
C TYR A 172 -5.47 -15.21 3.88
N GLY A 173 -5.86 -15.81 2.74
CA GLY A 173 -5.49 -17.19 2.41
C GLY A 173 -5.90 -18.16 3.53
N SER A 174 -4.96 -18.99 4.05
CA SER A 174 -5.26 -19.96 5.12
C SER A 174 -5.69 -19.30 6.43
N ASP A 175 -5.30 -18.06 6.70
CA ASP A 175 -5.63 -17.33 7.93
C ASP A 175 -7.12 -16.94 7.98
N ALA A 176 -7.81 -16.98 6.83
CA ALA A 176 -9.26 -16.80 6.76
C ALA A 176 -10.03 -17.79 7.65
N LEU A 177 -9.49 -19.00 7.89
CA LEU A 177 -10.09 -20.00 8.77
C LEU A 177 -10.11 -19.55 10.24
N GLU A 178 -9.05 -18.86 10.68
CA GLU A 178 -8.99 -18.33 12.04
C GLU A 178 -9.97 -17.16 12.21
N ILE A 179 -10.09 -16.29 11.20
CA ILE A 179 -11.06 -15.19 11.20
C ILE A 179 -12.50 -15.75 11.26
N LYS A 180 -12.81 -16.76 10.45
CA LYS A 180 -14.14 -17.45 10.50
C LYS A 180 -14.41 -18.05 11.87
N LYS A 181 -13.43 -18.71 12.46
CA LYS A 181 -13.57 -19.26 13.81
C LYS A 181 -13.87 -18.17 14.85
N MET A 182 -13.24 -16.98 14.75
CA MET A 182 -13.57 -15.86 15.64
C MET A 182 -15.04 -15.44 15.52
N CYS A 183 -15.60 -15.47 14.30
CA CYS A 183 -17.02 -15.18 14.06
C CYS A 183 -17.92 -16.29 14.65
N ASP A 184 -17.54 -17.57 14.52
CA ASP A 184 -18.27 -18.70 15.12
C ASP A 184 -18.31 -18.62 16.66
N ASP A 185 -17.20 -18.19 17.26
CA ASP A 185 -17.08 -18.02 18.72
C ASP A 185 -17.81 -16.75 19.22
N ASN A 186 -17.96 -15.73 18.38
CA ASN A 186 -18.67 -14.48 18.69
C ASN A 186 -19.27 -13.87 17.42
N THR A 187 -20.58 -14.02 17.25
CA THR A 187 -21.33 -13.58 16.06
C THR A 187 -21.30 -12.07 15.84
N ASP A 188 -21.10 -11.24 16.87
CA ASP A 188 -20.96 -9.79 16.73
C ASP A 188 -19.75 -9.41 15.86
N LEU A 189 -18.75 -10.28 15.80
CA LEU A 189 -17.54 -10.06 15.00
C LEU A 189 -17.77 -10.24 13.49
N GLU A 190 -18.88 -10.87 13.06
CA GLU A 190 -19.26 -11.03 11.66
C GLU A 190 -19.84 -9.74 11.07
N GLU A 191 -20.21 -8.77 11.92
CA GLU A 191 -20.80 -7.52 11.47
C GLU A 191 -19.80 -6.71 10.63
N LYS A 192 -20.29 -6.21 9.47
CA LYS A 192 -19.52 -5.33 8.59
C LYS A 192 -19.32 -3.96 9.21
N LEU A 193 -18.13 -3.40 9.06
CA LEU A 193 -17.82 -2.03 9.49
C LEU A 193 -18.60 -0.98 8.68
N HIS A 194 -18.83 -1.26 7.39
CA HIS A 194 -19.60 -0.40 6.51
C HIS A 194 -20.27 -1.23 5.40
N LYS A 195 -21.50 -0.85 5.00
CA LYS A 195 -22.30 -1.59 4.01
C LYS A 195 -21.66 -1.73 2.63
N GLU A 196 -20.83 -0.77 2.23
CA GLU A 196 -20.17 -0.73 0.91
C GLU A 196 -18.86 -1.55 0.85
N TYR A 197 -18.34 -1.97 1.99
CA TYR A 197 -17.08 -2.71 2.06
C TYR A 197 -17.24 -4.03 2.82
N PRO A 198 -16.63 -5.12 2.33
CA PRO A 198 -16.77 -6.44 2.95
C PRO A 198 -15.83 -6.63 4.15
N ILE A 199 -15.53 -5.55 4.88
CA ILE A 199 -14.64 -5.58 6.03
C ILE A 199 -15.48 -5.81 7.29
N ILE A 200 -15.18 -6.86 8.05
CA ILE A 200 -15.89 -7.25 9.27
C ILE A 200 -15.07 -6.95 10.53
N LYS A 201 -15.74 -6.88 11.70
CA LYS A 201 -15.11 -6.60 13.00
C LYS A 201 -14.04 -7.64 13.37
N ALA A 202 -14.22 -8.90 13.00
CA ALA A 202 -13.24 -9.96 13.24
C ALA A 202 -11.86 -9.66 12.64
N GLN A 203 -11.81 -8.95 11.51
CA GLN A 203 -10.55 -8.58 10.87
C GLN A 203 -9.74 -7.58 11.71
N ILE A 204 -10.41 -6.73 12.52
CA ILE A 204 -9.71 -5.83 13.47
C ILE A 204 -9.04 -6.66 14.57
N VAL A 205 -9.79 -7.59 15.16
CA VAL A 205 -9.30 -8.48 16.21
C VAL A 205 -8.11 -9.30 15.70
N PHE A 206 -8.25 -9.88 14.51
CA PHE A 206 -7.18 -10.64 13.85
C PHE A 206 -5.95 -9.78 13.61
N ALA A 207 -6.13 -8.57 13.06
CA ALA A 207 -5.04 -7.63 12.77
C ALA A 207 -4.25 -7.27 14.04
N VAL A 208 -4.92 -7.07 15.18
CA VAL A 208 -4.23 -6.80 16.45
C VAL A 208 -3.48 -8.02 16.96
N ARG A 209 -4.14 -9.18 17.03
CA ARG A 209 -3.59 -10.39 17.63
C ARG A 209 -2.48 -11.03 16.80
N ASN A 210 -2.69 -11.12 15.47
CA ASN A 210 -1.85 -11.91 14.57
C ASN A 210 -0.94 -11.04 13.71
N GLU A 211 -1.38 -9.83 13.31
CA GLU A 211 -0.65 -8.98 12.37
C GLU A 211 0.00 -7.75 13.01
N LYS A 212 -0.03 -7.64 14.35
CA LYS A 212 0.65 -6.57 15.11
C LYS A 212 0.16 -5.16 14.80
N ALA A 213 -1.10 -4.99 14.41
CA ALA A 213 -1.70 -3.67 14.28
C ALA A 213 -1.77 -2.97 15.64
N LYS A 214 -1.28 -1.73 15.73
CA LYS A 214 -1.19 -0.94 16.96
C LYS A 214 -1.92 0.39 16.88
N THR A 215 -2.24 0.85 15.68
CA THR A 215 -2.92 2.12 15.43
C THR A 215 -4.11 1.92 14.49
N ILE A 216 -5.07 2.85 14.50
CA ILE A 216 -6.19 2.86 13.54
C ILE A 216 -5.63 2.82 12.10
N GLU A 217 -4.59 3.59 11.83
CA GLU A 217 -3.95 3.64 10.51
C GLU A 217 -3.33 2.31 10.11
N ASP A 218 -2.76 1.54 11.07
CA ASP A 218 -2.25 0.19 10.77
C ASP A 218 -3.36 -0.68 10.19
N PHE A 219 -4.56 -0.62 10.75
CA PHE A 219 -5.69 -1.41 10.26
C PHE A 219 -6.27 -0.84 8.96
N LEU A 220 -6.66 0.44 8.96
CA LEU A 220 -7.39 1.04 7.83
C LEU A 220 -6.52 1.26 6.59
N ALA A 221 -5.24 1.59 6.76
CA ALA A 221 -4.32 1.79 5.63
C ALA A 221 -3.55 0.52 5.26
N ARG A 222 -2.98 -0.20 6.23
CA ARG A 222 -1.97 -1.23 5.97
C ARG A 222 -2.53 -2.65 5.92
N ARG A 223 -3.66 -2.93 6.58
CA ARG A 223 -4.30 -4.27 6.57
C ARG A 223 -5.46 -4.34 5.58
N THR A 224 -6.39 -3.40 5.65
CA THR A 224 -7.57 -3.39 4.78
C THR A 224 -7.43 -2.52 3.55
N ARG A 225 -6.50 -1.58 3.53
CA ARG A 225 -6.33 -0.54 2.50
C ARG A 225 -7.53 0.40 2.34
N LEU A 226 -8.50 0.37 3.27
CA LEU A 226 -9.71 1.17 3.16
C LEU A 226 -9.41 2.67 3.04
N LEU A 227 -8.41 3.17 3.78
CA LEU A 227 -7.97 4.57 3.70
C LEU A 227 -7.55 4.97 2.29
N PHE A 228 -6.87 4.06 1.57
CA PHE A 228 -6.48 4.31 0.19
C PHE A 228 -7.63 4.14 -0.81
N LEU A 229 -8.65 3.35 -0.49
CA LEU A 229 -9.79 3.10 -1.38
C LEU A 229 -10.89 4.15 -1.22
N ASP A 230 -11.18 4.57 0.02
CA ASP A 230 -12.19 5.58 0.36
C ASP A 230 -11.87 6.21 1.71
N ALA A 231 -11.22 7.38 1.67
CA ALA A 231 -10.81 8.09 2.87
C ALA A 231 -12.01 8.53 3.73
N LYS A 232 -13.14 8.90 3.10
CA LYS A 232 -14.34 9.31 3.83
C LYS A 232 -14.93 8.16 4.64
N ILE A 233 -15.11 7.00 4.02
CA ILE A 233 -15.62 5.82 4.73
C ILE A 233 -14.64 5.37 5.82
N SER A 234 -13.33 5.53 5.61
CA SER A 234 -12.35 5.26 6.67
C SER A 234 -12.54 6.14 7.90
N LEU A 235 -12.85 7.43 7.71
CA LEU A 235 -13.20 8.33 8.81
C LEU A 235 -14.50 7.91 9.49
N ASP A 236 -15.52 7.53 8.71
CA ASP A 236 -16.83 7.13 9.25
C ASP A 236 -16.72 5.88 10.16
N VAL A 237 -15.78 4.97 9.89
CA VAL A 237 -15.58 3.75 10.70
C VAL A 237 -14.45 3.85 11.73
N ALA A 238 -13.72 4.95 11.79
CA ALA A 238 -12.54 5.10 12.64
C ALA A 238 -12.85 4.88 14.12
N SER A 239 -13.99 5.38 14.63
CA SER A 239 -14.38 5.23 16.04
C SER A 239 -14.58 3.78 16.43
N ILE A 240 -15.33 3.00 15.64
CA ILE A 240 -15.56 1.59 15.94
C ILE A 240 -14.26 0.77 15.85
N VAL A 241 -13.36 1.13 14.92
CA VAL A 241 -12.04 0.50 14.83
C VAL A 241 -11.22 0.81 16.09
N ALA A 242 -11.19 2.07 16.54
CA ALA A 242 -10.48 2.48 17.75
C ALA A 242 -10.97 1.76 19.00
N GLU A 243 -12.30 1.67 19.19
CA GLU A 243 -12.92 0.99 20.34
C GLU A 243 -12.55 -0.51 20.39
N ILE A 244 -12.66 -1.22 19.27
CA ILE A 244 -12.31 -2.64 19.21
C ILE A 244 -10.81 -2.83 19.44
N MET A 245 -9.96 -2.01 18.80
CA MET A 245 -8.51 -2.05 19.01
C MET A 245 -8.12 -1.75 20.45
N ALA A 246 -8.74 -0.75 21.09
CA ALA A 246 -8.47 -0.40 22.47
C ALA A 246 -8.78 -1.59 23.41
N LYS A 247 -9.89 -2.27 23.20
CA LYS A 247 -10.25 -3.49 23.96
C LYS A 247 -9.19 -4.58 23.81
N GLU A 248 -8.76 -4.87 22.58
CA GLU A 248 -7.76 -5.90 22.30
C GLU A 248 -6.36 -5.54 22.84
N LEU A 249 -5.98 -4.27 22.72
CA LEU A 249 -4.69 -3.74 23.18
C LEU A 249 -4.66 -3.38 24.66
N LYS A 250 -5.81 -3.51 25.37
CA LYS A 250 -6.00 -3.11 26.79
C LYS A 250 -5.65 -1.64 27.02
N LYS A 251 -6.14 -0.78 26.13
CA LYS A 251 -6.01 0.69 26.18
C LYS A 251 -7.25 1.34 26.77
N ASN A 252 -7.11 2.58 27.23
CA ASN A 252 -8.17 3.40 27.81
C ASN A 252 -8.79 4.37 26.80
N GLU A 253 -9.76 5.16 27.25
CA GLU A 253 -10.44 6.16 26.44
C GLU A 253 -9.49 7.26 25.92
N ASP A 254 -8.48 7.67 26.71
CA ASP A 254 -7.51 8.67 26.26
C ASP A 254 -6.77 8.20 25.00
N TRP A 255 -6.39 6.92 24.94
CA TRP A 255 -5.79 6.33 23.76
C TRP A 255 -6.73 6.36 22.55
N ILE A 256 -8.04 6.09 22.74
CA ILE A 256 -9.02 6.20 21.64
C ILE A 256 -9.05 7.61 21.08
N GLN A 257 -9.11 8.61 21.95
CA GLN A 257 -9.14 10.02 21.54
C GLN A 257 -7.83 10.43 20.85
N GLU A 258 -6.68 10.02 21.35
CA GLU A 258 -5.38 10.25 20.70
C GLU A 258 -5.34 9.66 19.29
N GLN A 259 -5.84 8.43 19.11
CA GLN A 259 -5.88 7.78 17.80
C GLN A 259 -6.80 8.50 16.83
N LEU A 260 -7.98 8.95 17.27
CA LEU A 260 -8.94 9.67 16.43
C LEU A 260 -8.44 11.05 16.01
N ILE A 261 -7.71 11.73 16.89
CA ILE A 261 -7.10 13.04 16.58
C ILE A 261 -5.92 12.89 15.61
N SER A 262 -5.15 11.80 15.76
CA SER A 262 -3.97 11.53 14.92
C SER A 262 -4.34 11.00 13.54
N PHE A 263 -5.48 10.32 13.39
CA PHE A 263 -5.97 9.76 12.15
C PHE A 263 -6.71 10.78 11.30
#